data_1d36f6efd17a6906d14ab0328a2302f3
#
_entry.id   1d36f6efd17a6906d14ab0328a2302f3
#
_cell.length_a   1.000
_cell.length_b   1.000
_cell.length_c   1.000
_cell.angle_alpha   90.00
_cell.angle_beta   90.00
_cell.angle_gamma   90.00
#
_symmetry.space_group_name_H-M   'P 1'
#
loop_
_entity.id
_entity.type
_entity.pdbx_description
1 polymer ?
#
loop_
_entity_poly.entity_id
_entity_poly.type
_entity_poly.pdbx_seq_one_letter_code
_entity_poly.pdbx_strand_id
1 'polypeptide(L)'
;QPLQEDDLFVFVACDDHQRVVGSILFSKLSFPNEENVFLLAPVAVATKWHGQGIGQALIRFGLEALKTKGVSIVMTYGDIRFYSKVGFTAINEERIQAPLTLSYPEGWLAQSLTGKAITPISGKPTCLEAIANPIYW
;
A
#
# COMPACT_ATOMS: atom_id res chain seq x y z
N GLN A 1 3.01 10.16 16.76
CA GLN A 1 2.26 11.27 16.16
C GLN A 1 0.77 10.95 16.12
N PRO A 2 -0.07 11.94 16.38
CA PRO A 2 -1.50 11.74 16.23
C PRO A 2 -1.88 11.50 14.77
N LEU A 3 -2.86 10.64 14.55
CA LEU A 3 -3.38 10.33 13.23
C LEU A 3 -4.08 11.55 12.65
N GLN A 4 -3.73 11.89 11.40
CA GLN A 4 -4.35 12.99 10.67
C GLN A 4 -5.38 12.43 9.68
N GLU A 5 -6.35 13.27 9.29
CA GLU A 5 -7.40 12.87 8.37
C GLU A 5 -6.86 12.33 7.04
N ASP A 6 -5.77 12.94 6.53
CA ASP A 6 -5.19 12.57 5.25
C ASP A 6 -4.10 11.49 5.36
N ASP A 7 -3.96 10.84 6.51
CA ASP A 7 -2.96 9.79 6.72
C ASP A 7 -3.49 8.39 6.45
N LEU A 8 -4.78 8.26 6.21
CA LEU A 8 -5.43 6.96 6.09
C LEU A 8 -6.57 7.02 5.08
N PHE A 9 -6.59 6.08 4.16
CA PHE A 9 -7.68 5.92 3.19
C PHE A 9 -8.15 4.49 3.18
N VAL A 10 -9.46 4.28 3.27
CA VAL A 10 -10.07 2.95 3.25
C VAL A 10 -11.04 2.88 2.08
N PHE A 11 -10.96 1.81 1.31
CA PHE A 11 -11.86 1.55 0.20
C PHE A 11 -12.49 0.18 0.40
N VAL A 12 -13.78 0.08 0.11
CA VAL A 12 -14.51 -1.17 0.28
C VAL A 12 -15.26 -1.53 -1.01
N ALA A 13 -15.43 -2.83 -1.23
CA ALA A 13 -16.32 -3.35 -2.25
C ALA A 13 -17.52 -3.99 -1.56
N CYS A 14 -18.70 -3.75 -2.08
CA CYS A 14 -19.94 -4.29 -1.53
C CYS A 14 -20.66 -5.16 -2.55
N ASP A 15 -21.43 -6.14 -2.07
CA ASP A 15 -22.31 -6.93 -2.93
C ASP A 15 -23.63 -6.20 -3.19
N ASP A 16 -24.56 -6.86 -3.90
CA ASP A 16 -25.88 -6.28 -4.23
C ASP A 16 -26.75 -6.03 -3.00
N HIS A 17 -26.39 -6.61 -1.86
CA HIS A 17 -27.10 -6.42 -0.59
C HIS A 17 -26.39 -5.44 0.33
N GLN A 18 -25.42 -4.67 -0.20
CA GLN A 18 -24.69 -3.66 0.54
C GLN A 18 -23.77 -4.26 1.64
N ARG A 19 -23.44 -5.54 1.53
CA ARG A 19 -22.50 -6.18 2.47
C ARG A 19 -21.08 -6.01 1.96
N VAL A 20 -20.16 -5.67 2.85
CA VAL A 20 -18.75 -5.53 2.49
C VAL A 20 -18.17 -6.90 2.16
N VAL A 21 -17.64 -7.04 0.94
CA VAL A 21 -17.01 -8.28 0.47
C VAL A 21 -15.50 -8.13 0.28
N GLY A 22 -15.00 -6.91 0.31
CA GLY A 22 -13.57 -6.65 0.23
C GLY A 22 -13.24 -5.28 0.80
N SER A 23 -12.01 -5.14 1.28
CA SER A 23 -11.51 -3.86 1.78
C SER A 23 -10.01 -3.75 1.57
N ILE A 24 -9.56 -2.52 1.35
CA ILE A 24 -8.13 -2.20 1.31
C ILE A 24 -7.91 -0.94 2.11
N LEU A 25 -6.70 -0.81 2.63
CA LEU A 25 -6.32 0.33 3.44
C LEU A 25 -4.99 0.87 2.96
N PHE A 26 -4.93 2.19 2.78
CA PHE A 26 -3.68 2.90 2.49
C PHE A 26 -3.35 3.77 3.70
N SER A 27 -2.14 3.66 4.20
CA SER A 27 -1.69 4.47 5.33
C SER A 27 -0.37 5.14 5.02
N LYS A 28 -0.18 6.33 5.58
CA LYS A 28 1.01 7.12 5.29
C LYS A 28 2.26 6.48 5.85
N LEU A 29 3.33 6.44 5.04
CA LEU A 29 4.69 6.20 5.49
C LEU A 29 5.36 7.56 5.63
N SER A 30 5.75 7.90 6.86
CA SER A 30 6.32 9.21 7.15
C SER A 30 7.84 9.14 7.07
N PHE A 31 8.42 9.83 6.10
CA PHE A 31 9.86 9.92 5.91
C PHE A 31 10.39 11.23 6.49
N PRO A 32 11.67 11.29 6.88
CA PRO A 32 12.25 12.51 7.41
C PRO A 32 12.15 13.73 6.47
N ASN A 33 12.15 13.50 5.15
CA ASN A 33 12.10 14.53 4.13
C ASN A 33 10.69 14.80 3.58
N GLU A 34 9.67 14.36 4.29
CA GLU A 34 8.25 14.65 3.97
C GLU A 34 7.79 14.18 2.58
N GLU A 35 8.38 13.09 2.07
CA GLU A 35 7.92 12.49 0.82
C GLU A 35 6.47 11.98 0.97
N ASN A 36 5.67 12.10 -0.10
CA ASN A 36 4.27 11.70 -0.09
C ASN A 36 4.13 10.23 -0.51
N VAL A 37 4.38 9.33 0.42
CA VAL A 37 4.42 7.89 0.21
C VAL A 37 3.39 7.21 1.10
N PHE A 38 2.63 6.29 0.54
CA PHE A 38 1.64 5.51 1.28
C PHE A 38 1.94 4.02 1.19
N LEU A 39 1.50 3.29 2.19
CA LEU A 39 1.59 1.83 2.25
C LEU A 39 0.19 1.24 2.01
N LEU A 40 0.10 0.31 1.08
CA LEU A 40 -1.11 -0.49 0.86
C LEU A 40 -1.01 -1.75 1.72
N ALA A 41 -1.78 -1.81 2.78
CA ALA A 41 -1.92 -2.98 3.65
C ALA A 41 -2.95 -2.68 4.74
N PRO A 42 -3.82 -3.62 5.09
CA PRO A 42 -4.03 -4.91 4.44
C PRO A 42 -4.93 -4.85 3.21
N VAL A 43 -4.93 -5.95 2.45
CA VAL A 43 -5.88 -6.19 1.36
C VAL A 43 -6.66 -7.44 1.76
N ALA A 44 -7.99 -7.33 1.82
CA ALA A 44 -8.83 -8.44 2.26
C ALA A 44 -10.06 -8.57 1.36
N VAL A 45 -10.33 -9.80 0.92
CA VAL A 45 -11.53 -10.15 0.14
C VAL A 45 -12.16 -11.37 0.79
N ALA A 46 -13.48 -11.34 1.00
CA ALA A 46 -14.20 -12.48 1.58
C ALA A 46 -13.95 -13.75 0.75
N THR A 47 -13.75 -14.87 1.44
CA THR A 47 -13.33 -16.14 0.81
C THR A 47 -14.24 -16.55 -0.36
N LYS A 48 -15.54 -16.43 -0.23
CA LYS A 48 -16.47 -16.83 -1.30
C LYS A 48 -16.37 -15.97 -2.54
N TRP A 49 -15.71 -14.81 -2.45
CA TRP A 49 -15.51 -13.88 -3.56
C TRP A 49 -14.10 -13.94 -4.15
N HIS A 50 -13.26 -14.87 -3.68
CA HIS A 50 -11.91 -15.03 -4.21
C HIS A 50 -11.94 -15.46 -5.68
N GLY A 51 -10.94 -15.06 -6.44
CA GLY A 51 -10.81 -15.42 -7.85
C GLY A 51 -11.67 -14.61 -8.80
N GLN A 52 -12.36 -13.57 -8.32
CA GLN A 52 -13.24 -12.75 -9.15
C GLN A 52 -12.68 -11.36 -9.45
N GLY A 53 -11.42 -11.12 -9.10
CA GLY A 53 -10.76 -9.85 -9.40
C GLY A 53 -11.15 -8.68 -8.52
N ILE A 54 -11.85 -8.91 -7.41
CA ILE A 54 -12.30 -7.85 -6.52
C ILE A 54 -11.12 -7.11 -5.88
N GLY A 55 -10.11 -7.84 -5.41
CA GLY A 55 -8.92 -7.24 -4.81
C GLY A 55 -8.18 -6.34 -5.80
N GLN A 56 -7.99 -6.81 -7.03
CA GLN A 56 -7.33 -6.03 -8.07
C GLN A 56 -8.13 -4.78 -8.43
N ALA A 57 -9.46 -4.91 -8.56
CA ALA A 57 -10.32 -3.78 -8.88
C ALA A 57 -10.29 -2.73 -7.78
N LEU A 58 -10.33 -3.15 -6.51
CA LEU A 58 -10.22 -2.25 -5.37
C LEU A 58 -8.89 -1.51 -5.36
N ILE A 59 -7.79 -2.24 -5.60
CA ILE A 59 -6.46 -1.64 -5.60
C ILE A 59 -6.36 -0.59 -6.70
N ARG A 60 -6.81 -0.92 -7.93
CA ARG A 60 -6.79 0.04 -9.04
C ARG A 60 -7.62 1.29 -8.73
N PHE A 61 -8.79 1.10 -8.15
CA PHE A 61 -9.64 2.21 -7.75
C PHE A 61 -8.96 3.09 -6.71
N GLY A 62 -8.38 2.48 -5.69
CA GLY A 62 -7.67 3.20 -4.64
C GLY A 62 -6.45 3.94 -5.13
N LEU A 63 -5.65 3.32 -6.02
CA LEU A 63 -4.47 3.95 -6.59
C LEU A 63 -4.85 5.20 -7.40
N GLU A 64 -5.93 5.13 -8.18
CA GLU A 64 -6.42 6.30 -8.92
C GLU A 64 -6.85 7.41 -7.97
N ALA A 65 -7.54 7.07 -6.89
CA ALA A 65 -7.97 8.04 -5.89
C ALA A 65 -6.77 8.74 -5.23
N LEU A 66 -5.75 7.96 -4.86
CA LEU A 66 -4.53 8.51 -4.25
C LEU A 66 -3.75 9.38 -5.23
N LYS A 67 -3.67 8.97 -6.48
CA LYS A 67 -3.04 9.75 -7.53
C LYS A 67 -3.69 11.14 -7.64
N THR A 68 -5.02 11.19 -7.62
CA THR A 68 -5.78 12.45 -7.66
C THR A 68 -5.47 13.33 -6.46
N LYS A 69 -5.14 12.72 -5.31
CA LYS A 69 -4.80 13.45 -4.08
C LYS A 69 -3.32 13.86 -4.00
N GLY A 70 -2.54 13.58 -5.04
CA GLY A 70 -1.14 13.99 -5.09
C GLY A 70 -0.16 13.03 -4.43
N VAL A 71 -0.58 11.80 -4.13
CA VAL A 71 0.34 10.78 -3.63
C VAL A 71 1.32 10.40 -4.73
N SER A 72 2.61 10.36 -4.41
CA SER A 72 3.68 10.12 -5.39
C SER A 72 4.00 8.64 -5.57
N ILE A 73 4.06 7.90 -4.48
CA ILE A 73 4.52 6.51 -4.46
C ILE A 73 3.64 5.72 -3.50
N VAL A 74 3.30 4.49 -3.90
CA VAL A 74 2.64 3.54 -3.01
C VAL A 74 3.55 2.33 -2.86
N MET A 75 3.79 1.94 -1.61
CA MET A 75 4.54 0.74 -1.26
C MET A 75 3.56 -0.35 -0.86
N THR A 76 3.95 -1.60 -1.02
CA THR A 76 3.22 -2.72 -0.44
C THR A 76 4.20 -3.84 -0.11
N TYR A 77 3.75 -4.77 0.71
CA TYR A 77 4.57 -5.89 1.15
C TYR A 77 3.78 -7.18 0.94
N GLY A 78 4.21 -8.00 0.00
CA GLY A 78 3.51 -9.23 -0.30
C GLY A 78 4.01 -9.92 -1.55
N ASP A 79 3.12 -10.70 -2.19
CA ASP A 79 3.47 -11.55 -3.31
C ASP A 79 3.50 -10.75 -4.62
N ILE A 80 4.67 -10.69 -5.26
CA ILE A 80 4.86 -9.99 -6.53
C ILE A 80 3.95 -10.57 -7.62
N ARG A 81 3.62 -11.86 -7.57
CA ARG A 81 2.76 -12.48 -8.58
C ARG A 81 1.36 -11.89 -8.58
N PHE A 82 0.87 -11.49 -7.42
CA PHE A 82 -0.42 -10.80 -7.30
C PHE A 82 -0.28 -9.31 -7.61
N TYR A 83 0.65 -8.64 -6.94
CA TYR A 83 0.76 -7.19 -7.02
C TYR A 83 1.32 -6.68 -8.34
N SER A 84 2.09 -7.49 -9.08
CA SER A 84 2.53 -7.09 -10.42
C SER A 84 1.35 -6.86 -11.37
N LYS A 85 0.23 -7.54 -11.15
CA LYS A 85 -0.96 -7.40 -11.99
C LYS A 85 -1.63 -6.03 -11.82
N VAL A 86 -1.33 -5.32 -10.73
CA VAL A 86 -1.85 -3.98 -10.49
C VAL A 86 -0.74 -2.92 -10.50
N GLY A 87 0.41 -3.26 -11.10
CA GLY A 87 1.45 -2.29 -11.43
C GLY A 87 2.60 -2.15 -10.45
N PHE A 88 2.69 -2.99 -9.41
CA PHE A 88 3.81 -2.96 -8.49
C PHE A 88 5.01 -3.70 -9.03
N THR A 89 6.20 -3.21 -8.68
CA THR A 89 7.47 -3.85 -9.01
C THR A 89 8.33 -3.97 -7.77
N ALA A 90 9.25 -4.94 -7.78
CA ALA A 90 10.15 -5.14 -6.65
C ALA A 90 11.09 -3.95 -6.50
N ILE A 91 11.36 -3.58 -5.26
CA ILE A 91 12.29 -2.52 -4.92
C ILE A 91 13.12 -2.97 -3.73
N ASN A 92 14.40 -2.61 -3.69
CA ASN A 92 15.23 -2.95 -2.54
C ASN A 92 15.26 -1.80 -1.53
N GLU A 93 15.67 -2.12 -0.29
CA GLU A 93 15.67 -1.15 0.80
C GLU A 93 16.78 -0.10 0.68
N GLU A 94 17.74 -0.27 -0.23
CA GLU A 94 18.72 0.77 -0.51
C GLU A 94 18.05 1.97 -1.17
N ARG A 95 16.97 1.73 -1.90
CA ARG A 95 16.22 2.81 -2.55
C ARG A 95 15.15 3.39 -1.64
N ILE A 96 14.31 2.53 -1.04
CA ILE A 96 13.29 2.95 -0.08
C ILE A 96 13.30 1.97 1.07
N GLN A 97 13.67 2.45 2.25
CA GLN A 97 13.77 1.60 3.42
C GLN A 97 12.39 1.26 3.97
N ALA A 98 12.22 0.03 4.45
CA ALA A 98 11.00 -0.38 5.14
C ALA A 98 10.99 0.15 6.59
N PRO A 99 9.81 0.33 7.19
CA PRO A 99 9.72 0.85 8.56
C PRO A 99 10.19 -0.14 9.61
N LEU A 100 10.14 -1.43 9.31
CA LEU A 100 10.57 -2.52 10.22
C LEU A 100 11.40 -3.52 9.43
N THR A 101 12.10 -4.40 10.15
CA THR A 101 12.90 -5.45 9.51
C THR A 101 11.99 -6.39 8.73
N LEU A 102 12.29 -6.60 7.44
CA LEU A 102 11.48 -7.46 6.57
C LEU A 102 11.88 -8.92 6.75
N SER A 103 10.88 -9.77 7.03
CA SER A 103 11.09 -11.22 7.07
C SER A 103 11.19 -11.81 5.66
N TYR A 104 10.66 -11.10 4.65
CA TYR A 104 10.65 -11.54 3.26
C TYR A 104 11.00 -10.35 2.35
N PRO A 105 12.30 -9.99 2.25
CA PRO A 105 12.70 -8.79 1.50
C PRO A 105 12.23 -8.74 0.04
N GLU A 106 12.05 -9.89 -0.61
CA GLU A 106 11.57 -9.97 -1.99
C GLU A 106 10.13 -9.48 -2.13
N GLY A 107 9.40 -9.38 -1.01
CA GLY A 107 8.03 -8.89 -1.00
C GLY A 107 7.90 -7.38 -0.88
N TRP A 108 9.00 -6.64 -0.81
CA TRP A 108 8.97 -5.18 -0.74
C TRP A 108 8.78 -4.62 -2.14
N LEU A 109 7.64 -3.98 -2.37
CA LEU A 109 7.19 -3.59 -3.71
C LEU A 109 6.78 -2.12 -3.75
N ALA A 110 6.89 -1.51 -4.92
CA ALA A 110 6.58 -0.09 -5.08
C ALA A 110 5.93 0.19 -6.42
N GLN A 111 5.18 1.30 -6.46
CA GLN A 111 4.60 1.83 -7.67
C GLN A 111 4.63 3.35 -7.63
N SER A 112 5.09 3.97 -8.73
CA SER A 112 5.02 5.42 -8.90
C SER A 112 3.65 5.82 -9.44
N LEU A 113 3.04 6.83 -8.84
CA LEU A 113 1.76 7.38 -9.31
C LEU A 113 1.94 8.65 -10.15
N THR A 114 3.19 9.11 -10.33
CA THR A 114 3.50 10.34 -11.08
C THR A 114 3.91 10.09 -12.52
N GLY A 115 4.11 8.84 -12.88
CA GLY A 115 4.68 8.48 -14.19
C GLY A 115 6.19 8.64 -14.25
N LYS A 116 6.82 9.12 -13.20
CA LYS A 116 8.27 9.29 -13.12
C LYS A 116 8.91 8.07 -12.47
N ALA A 117 10.16 7.80 -12.82
CA ALA A 117 10.93 6.75 -12.17
C ALA A 117 11.06 7.04 -10.67
N ILE A 118 11.07 5.98 -9.86
CA ILE A 118 11.25 6.11 -8.42
C ILE A 118 12.71 6.39 -8.13
N THR A 119 12.99 7.55 -7.52
CA THR A 119 14.33 7.90 -7.05
C THR A 119 14.49 7.47 -5.59
N PRO A 120 15.73 7.19 -5.15
CA PRO A 120 15.95 6.80 -3.76
C PRO A 120 15.46 7.85 -2.77
N ILE A 121 14.84 7.40 -1.69
CA ILE A 121 14.38 8.25 -0.59
C ILE A 121 15.26 7.98 0.62
N SER A 122 15.83 9.03 1.19
CA SER A 122 16.70 8.91 2.35
C SER A 122 15.91 8.74 3.63
N GLY A 123 16.42 7.86 4.50
CA GLY A 123 15.92 7.71 5.85
C GLY A 123 14.92 6.58 6.01
N LYS A 124 14.76 6.18 7.26
CA LYS A 124 13.82 5.14 7.63
C LYS A 124 12.46 5.76 7.89
N PRO A 125 11.41 5.26 7.23
CA PRO A 125 10.06 5.80 7.47
C PRO A 125 9.48 5.25 8.77
N THR A 126 8.44 5.92 9.26
CA THR A 126 7.57 5.40 10.30
C THR A 126 6.23 5.05 9.68
N CYS A 127 5.61 3.97 10.18
CA CYS A 127 4.28 3.54 9.76
C CYS A 127 3.29 3.82 10.89
N LEU A 128 2.00 3.57 10.63
CA LEU A 128 0.98 3.68 11.68
C LEU A 128 1.32 2.74 12.84
N GLU A 129 1.07 3.21 14.05
CA GLU A 129 1.32 2.43 15.26
C GLU A 129 0.62 1.06 15.22
N ALA A 130 -0.59 1.01 14.66
CA ALA A 130 -1.36 -0.23 14.57
C ALA A 130 -0.67 -1.34 13.79
N ILE A 131 0.23 -1.00 12.85
CA ILE A 131 0.97 -1.98 12.06
C ILE A 131 2.47 -1.95 12.36
N ALA A 132 2.91 -1.20 13.35
CA ALA A 132 4.30 -1.11 13.77
C ALA A 132 4.66 -2.29 14.69
N ASN A 133 4.43 -3.49 14.21
CA ASN A 133 4.68 -4.74 14.93
C ASN A 133 5.38 -5.71 13.99
N PRO A 134 6.51 -6.31 14.41
CA PRO A 134 7.27 -7.23 13.55
C PRO A 134 6.46 -8.38 12.96
N ILE A 135 5.34 -8.75 13.56
CA ILE A 135 4.49 -9.84 13.06
C ILE A 135 3.96 -9.56 11.64
N TYR A 136 3.86 -8.28 11.23
CA TYR A 136 3.34 -7.89 9.92
C TYR A 136 4.44 -7.73 8.86
N TRP A 137 5.70 -7.88 9.22
CA TRP A 137 6.84 -7.54 8.33
C TRP A 137 7.87 -8.67 8.13
#